data_0f36791a2399c0b51f2d1305a3cc0e73
#
_entry.id   0f36791a2399c0b51f2d1305a3cc0e73
#
_cell.length_a   1.000
_cell.length_b   1.000
_cell.length_c   1.000
_cell.angle_alpha   90.00
_cell.angle_beta   90.00
_cell.angle_gamma   90.00
#
_symmetry.space_group_name_H-M   'P 1'
#
loop_
_entity.id
_entity.type
_entity.pdbx_description
1 polymer ?
#
loop_
_entity_poly.entity_id
_entity_poly.type
_entity_poly.pdbx_seq_one_letter_code
_entity_poly.pdbx_strand_id
1 'polypeptide(L)'
;MLREGTQNRLMGRCRQLLRFVLPVECLSCGHPLSTDPVPFFCAACWHTIRPLHQPVCARCDQPFVSPAATTYTPNHQCRYCQEQPPDFERAWTLFPYLPPLRDAICSFKYRGKLTLARPLAQLMINALPQGLDADVVIPVPLHPARLRAREFNQSLLLADQLGRHLSRPVSATNLVRTAVTDPQTALSRQARLRNLRHAFTIRRPHDLAGKRILLVDDVFTTGTTLNECAKTLRKAGSGQVFALTLARTVETDLVPDRLLTEQTGRPLTTLGI
;
A
#
# COMPACT_ATOMS: atom_id res chain seq x y z
N MET A 1 19.00 -6.75 -44.38
CA MET A 1 18.23 -7.43 -43.33
C MET A 1 19.04 -8.44 -42.49
N LEU A 2 20.38 -8.37 -42.42
CA LEU A 2 21.21 -9.37 -41.68
C LEU A 2 22.05 -8.79 -40.51
N ARG A 3 21.91 -7.48 -40.20
CA ARG A 3 22.70 -6.84 -39.09
C ARG A 3 22.00 -6.69 -37.76
N GLU A 4 20.68 -6.77 -37.68
CA GLU A 4 19.94 -6.61 -36.41
C GLU A 4 19.97 -7.85 -35.49
N GLY A 5 20.07 -9.04 -36.07
CA GLY A 5 20.10 -10.30 -35.30
C GLY A 5 21.39 -10.51 -34.48
N THR A 6 22.50 -9.94 -34.94
CA THR A 6 23.82 -10.14 -34.31
C THR A 6 24.03 -9.18 -33.13
N GLN A 7 23.54 -7.96 -33.21
CA GLN A 7 23.60 -6.98 -32.12
C GLN A 7 22.74 -7.39 -30.92
N ASN A 8 21.54 -7.97 -31.14
CA ASN A 8 20.68 -8.45 -30.08
C ASN A 8 21.27 -9.67 -29.35
N ARG A 9 21.99 -10.54 -30.06
CA ARG A 9 22.69 -11.70 -29.46
C ARG A 9 23.93 -11.29 -28.67
N LEU A 10 24.67 -10.29 -29.11
CA LEU A 10 25.84 -9.76 -28.37
C LEU A 10 25.41 -9.02 -27.09
N MET A 11 24.35 -8.20 -27.15
CA MET A 11 23.81 -7.52 -25.95
C MET A 11 23.25 -8.53 -24.93
N GLY A 12 22.65 -9.64 -25.40
CA GLY A 12 22.21 -10.72 -24.52
C GLY A 12 23.37 -11.41 -23.81
N ARG A 13 24.49 -11.67 -24.51
CA ARG A 13 25.69 -12.30 -23.93
C ARG A 13 26.45 -11.36 -22.99
N CYS A 14 26.58 -10.08 -23.29
CA CYS A 14 27.15 -9.10 -22.38
C CYS A 14 26.31 -8.93 -21.12
N ARG A 15 24.97 -8.92 -21.22
CA ARG A 15 24.09 -8.93 -20.03
C ARG A 15 24.23 -10.19 -19.19
N GLN A 16 24.44 -11.36 -19.80
CA GLN A 16 24.69 -12.61 -19.08
C GLN A 16 26.04 -12.60 -18.36
N LEU A 17 27.09 -12.11 -18.99
CA LEU A 17 28.43 -11.99 -18.39
C LEU A 17 28.46 -10.93 -17.26
N LEU A 18 27.80 -9.79 -17.44
CA LEU A 18 27.65 -8.77 -16.37
C LEU A 18 26.89 -9.29 -15.15
N ARG A 19 25.90 -10.18 -15.35
CA ARG A 19 25.16 -10.83 -14.24
C ARG A 19 26.03 -11.83 -13.47
N PHE A 20 27.05 -12.42 -14.10
CA PHE A 20 28.01 -13.30 -13.41
C PHE A 20 28.99 -12.51 -12.52
N VAL A 21 29.29 -11.26 -12.92
CA VAL A 21 30.22 -10.37 -12.19
C VAL A 21 29.51 -9.55 -11.11
N LEU A 22 28.21 -9.24 -11.31
CA LEU A 22 27.37 -8.49 -10.38
C LEU A 22 26.01 -9.19 -10.27
N PRO A 23 25.90 -10.26 -9.47
CA PRO A 23 24.64 -10.94 -9.28
C PRO A 23 23.62 -9.99 -8.65
N VAL A 24 22.45 -9.85 -9.29
CA VAL A 24 21.32 -9.16 -8.67
C VAL A 24 20.70 -10.14 -7.68
N GLU A 25 20.63 -9.76 -6.43
CA GLU A 25 20.10 -10.59 -5.35
C GLU A 25 18.67 -10.19 -4.99
N CYS A 26 17.92 -11.15 -4.49
CA CYS A 26 16.60 -10.93 -3.94
C CYS A 26 16.68 -10.02 -2.71
N LEU A 27 15.93 -8.92 -2.72
CA LEU A 27 15.96 -7.93 -1.63
C LEU A 27 15.41 -8.45 -0.30
N SER A 28 14.79 -9.63 -0.30
CA SER A 28 14.26 -10.24 0.92
C SER A 28 15.16 -11.37 1.46
N CYS A 29 15.59 -12.31 0.63
CA CYS A 29 16.34 -13.49 1.09
C CYS A 29 17.80 -13.55 0.61
N GLY A 30 18.27 -12.62 -0.24
CA GLY A 30 19.63 -12.62 -0.78
C GLY A 30 19.90 -13.66 -1.88
N HIS A 31 18.90 -14.45 -2.28
CA HIS A 31 19.07 -15.45 -3.34
C HIS A 31 19.41 -14.77 -4.68
N PRO A 32 20.41 -15.27 -5.44
CA PRO A 32 20.72 -14.72 -6.76
C PRO A 32 19.51 -14.81 -7.72
N LEU A 33 19.21 -13.69 -8.40
CA LEU A 33 18.11 -13.60 -9.36
C LEU A 33 18.58 -13.92 -10.77
N SER A 34 17.78 -14.68 -11.51
CA SER A 34 18.07 -15.01 -12.91
C SER A 34 16.98 -14.52 -13.85
N THR A 35 15.86 -15.22 -13.92
CA THR A 35 14.71 -14.97 -14.81
C THR A 35 13.43 -14.76 -14.01
N ASP A 36 13.54 -14.20 -12.82
CA ASP A 36 12.42 -14.02 -11.92
C ASP A 36 11.38 -13.03 -12.49
N PRO A 37 10.08 -13.34 -12.35
CA PRO A 37 9.01 -12.57 -12.97
C PRO A 37 8.82 -11.17 -12.34
N VAL A 38 9.28 -11.01 -11.10
CA VAL A 38 9.19 -9.76 -10.36
C VAL A 38 10.58 -9.15 -10.17
N PRO A 39 10.80 -7.90 -10.59
CA PRO A 39 12.09 -7.25 -10.40
C PRO A 39 12.51 -7.23 -8.93
N PHE A 40 13.76 -7.59 -8.65
CA PHE A 40 14.39 -7.56 -7.32
C PHE A 40 13.87 -8.59 -6.31
N PHE A 41 12.96 -9.48 -6.66
CA PHE A 41 12.43 -10.53 -5.78
C PHE A 41 12.40 -11.87 -6.50
N CYS A 42 12.90 -12.92 -5.83
CA CYS A 42 12.77 -14.28 -6.35
C CYS A 42 11.31 -14.77 -6.27
N ALA A 43 10.95 -15.70 -7.15
CA ALA A 43 9.60 -16.26 -7.20
C ALA A 43 9.18 -16.87 -5.85
N ALA A 44 10.10 -17.57 -5.16
CA ALA A 44 9.83 -18.16 -3.85
C ALA A 44 9.38 -17.11 -2.83
N CYS A 45 10.14 -16.01 -2.64
CA CYS A 45 9.75 -14.95 -1.74
C CYS A 45 8.43 -14.27 -2.17
N TRP A 46 8.29 -13.97 -3.47
CA TRP A 46 7.08 -13.28 -3.94
C TRP A 46 5.82 -14.11 -3.72
N HIS A 47 5.89 -15.41 -3.86
CA HIS A 47 4.77 -16.32 -3.64
C HIS A 47 4.43 -16.55 -2.15
N THR A 48 5.23 -16.09 -1.20
CA THR A 48 4.84 -16.13 0.22
C THR A 48 3.94 -14.97 0.63
N ILE A 49 3.77 -13.94 -0.21
CA ILE A 49 2.86 -12.83 0.08
C ILE A 49 1.42 -13.35 0.06
N ARG A 50 0.76 -13.33 1.22
CA ARG A 50 -0.62 -13.81 1.40
C ARG A 50 -1.50 -12.68 1.90
N PRO A 51 -2.75 -12.58 1.40
CA PRO A 51 -3.73 -11.64 1.94
C PRO A 51 -4.04 -11.91 3.41
N LEU A 52 -4.55 -10.89 4.09
CA LEU A 52 -5.13 -11.04 5.43
C LEU A 52 -6.48 -11.77 5.31
N HIS A 53 -6.57 -12.98 5.86
CA HIS A 53 -7.78 -13.82 5.83
C HIS A 53 -8.42 -14.01 7.21
N GLN A 54 -8.16 -13.11 8.15
CA GLN A 54 -8.68 -13.21 9.51
C GLN A 54 -9.98 -12.44 9.66
N PRO A 55 -10.80 -12.76 10.68
CA PRO A 55 -11.88 -11.87 11.05
C PRO A 55 -11.32 -10.50 11.36
N VAL A 56 -11.89 -9.50 10.72
CA VAL A 56 -11.40 -8.12 10.76
C VAL A 56 -12.50 -7.16 11.16
N CYS A 57 -12.12 -6.00 11.67
CA CYS A 57 -13.03 -4.90 11.94
C CYS A 57 -13.76 -4.46 10.68
N ALA A 58 -15.08 -4.44 10.71
CA ALA A 58 -15.92 -4.06 9.57
C ALA A 58 -15.67 -2.62 9.07
N ARG A 59 -15.03 -1.76 9.87
CA ARG A 59 -14.76 -0.36 9.51
C ARG A 59 -13.34 -0.13 9.01
N CYS A 60 -12.33 -0.62 9.74
CA CYS A 60 -10.93 -0.29 9.46
C CYS A 60 -10.06 -1.48 9.11
N ASP A 61 -10.65 -2.67 9.00
CA ASP A 61 -9.94 -3.91 8.64
C ASP A 61 -8.87 -4.35 9.66
N GLN A 62 -8.93 -3.85 10.93
CA GLN A 62 -8.05 -4.31 12.00
C GLN A 62 -8.31 -5.79 12.26
N PRO A 63 -7.28 -6.67 12.16
CA PRO A 63 -7.43 -8.08 12.50
C PRO A 63 -7.81 -8.26 13.97
N PHE A 64 -8.67 -9.24 14.24
CA PHE A 64 -8.99 -9.69 15.59
C PHE A 64 -8.17 -10.92 15.94
N VAL A 65 -7.77 -11.03 17.20
CA VAL A 65 -7.01 -12.17 17.74
C VAL A 65 -7.83 -13.47 17.67
N SER A 66 -9.15 -13.36 17.86
CA SER A 66 -10.05 -14.52 17.93
C SER A 66 -11.16 -14.42 16.88
N PRO A 67 -11.47 -15.55 16.19
CA PRO A 67 -12.66 -15.66 15.34
C PRO A 67 -13.97 -15.38 16.08
N ALA A 68 -14.04 -15.62 17.37
CA ALA A 68 -15.22 -15.36 18.20
C ALA A 68 -15.71 -13.90 18.11
N ALA A 69 -14.80 -12.96 17.85
CA ALA A 69 -15.17 -11.54 17.70
C ALA A 69 -16.22 -11.27 16.62
N THR A 70 -16.26 -12.10 15.58
CA THR A 70 -17.19 -11.92 14.44
C THR A 70 -18.26 -13.01 14.33
N THR A 71 -18.19 -14.04 15.16
CA THR A 71 -19.12 -15.19 15.10
C THR A 71 -20.57 -14.76 15.31
N TYR A 72 -20.82 -13.89 16.30
CA TYR A 72 -22.17 -13.42 16.63
C TYR A 72 -22.49 -12.03 16.05
N THR A 73 -21.48 -11.31 15.57
CA THR A 73 -21.65 -9.96 15.04
C THR A 73 -20.77 -9.79 13.81
N PRO A 74 -21.27 -10.17 12.60
CA PRO A 74 -20.47 -10.12 11.36
C PRO A 74 -19.89 -8.72 11.06
N ASN A 75 -20.60 -7.65 11.46
CA ASN A 75 -20.18 -6.27 11.29
C ASN A 75 -19.46 -5.70 12.52
N HIS A 76 -18.83 -6.56 13.33
CA HIS A 76 -18.13 -6.13 14.53
C HIS A 76 -17.04 -5.10 14.23
N GLN A 77 -16.99 -4.03 15.02
CA GLN A 77 -15.98 -2.99 14.92
C GLN A 77 -15.00 -3.10 16.09
N CYS A 78 -13.72 -2.83 15.84
CA CYS A 78 -12.73 -2.75 16.89
C CYS A 78 -13.03 -1.57 17.84
N ARG A 79 -12.54 -1.70 19.08
CA ARG A 79 -12.75 -0.69 20.13
C ARG A 79 -12.47 0.74 19.64
N TYR A 80 -11.39 0.93 18.91
CA TYR A 80 -11.04 2.24 18.38
C TYR A 80 -12.13 2.81 17.44
N CYS A 81 -12.67 1.99 16.51
CA CYS A 81 -13.71 2.45 15.60
C CYS A 81 -15.06 2.70 16.27
N GLN A 82 -15.32 2.02 17.42
CA GLN A 82 -16.49 2.28 18.24
C GLN A 82 -16.37 3.61 19.01
N GLU A 83 -15.21 3.87 19.60
CA GLU A 83 -14.96 5.08 20.41
C GLU A 83 -14.73 6.33 19.54
N GLN A 84 -14.08 6.16 18.38
CA GLN A 84 -13.72 7.25 17.46
C GLN A 84 -14.01 6.81 16.01
N PRO A 85 -15.26 6.86 15.58
CA PRO A 85 -15.64 6.46 14.23
C PRO A 85 -14.87 7.26 13.17
N PRO A 86 -14.20 6.60 12.22
CA PRO A 86 -13.52 7.30 11.13
C PRO A 86 -14.52 7.91 10.13
N ASP A 87 -14.06 8.92 9.39
CA ASP A 87 -14.84 9.61 8.36
C ASP A 87 -14.98 8.80 7.05
N PHE A 88 -14.22 7.72 6.88
CA PHE A 88 -14.43 6.77 5.76
C PHE A 88 -15.46 5.69 6.14
N GLU A 89 -16.21 5.21 5.16
CA GLU A 89 -17.21 4.13 5.37
C GLU A 89 -16.55 2.80 5.69
N ARG A 90 -15.51 2.45 4.94
CA ARG A 90 -14.71 1.25 5.13
C ARG A 90 -13.30 1.45 4.59
N ALA A 91 -12.33 0.87 5.26
CA ALA A 91 -10.99 0.70 4.74
C ALA A 91 -10.70 -0.79 4.55
N TRP A 92 -10.17 -1.16 3.38
CA TRP A 92 -9.63 -2.49 3.10
C TRP A 92 -8.11 -2.42 3.12
N THR A 93 -7.50 -3.37 3.83
CA THR A 93 -6.06 -3.47 3.97
C THR A 93 -5.62 -4.88 3.58
N LEU A 94 -5.10 -5.02 2.37
CA LEU A 94 -5.07 -6.30 1.67
C LEU A 94 -4.07 -7.31 2.22
N PHE A 95 -2.90 -6.83 2.68
CA PHE A 95 -1.81 -7.70 3.12
C PHE A 95 -1.20 -7.24 4.44
N PRO A 96 -0.57 -8.11 5.22
CA PRO A 96 0.26 -7.69 6.36
C PRO A 96 1.53 -6.98 5.86
N TYR A 97 1.96 -5.93 6.54
CA TYR A 97 3.20 -5.22 6.25
C TYR A 97 4.41 -5.96 6.81
N LEU A 98 4.69 -7.13 6.24
CA LEU A 98 5.78 -8.04 6.61
C LEU A 98 6.68 -8.34 5.40
N PRO A 99 7.94 -8.79 5.59
CA PRO A 99 8.73 -9.30 4.48
C PRO A 99 8.01 -10.44 3.75
N PRO A 100 8.15 -10.58 2.43
CA PRO A 100 8.94 -9.75 1.51
C PRO A 100 8.21 -8.47 1.05
N LEU A 101 6.91 -8.33 1.31
CA LEU A 101 6.11 -7.19 0.86
C LEU A 101 6.61 -5.87 1.47
N ARG A 102 6.99 -5.86 2.75
CA ARG A 102 7.60 -4.70 3.40
C ARG A 102 8.84 -4.24 2.64
N ASP A 103 9.71 -5.18 2.25
CA ASP A 103 10.97 -4.89 1.56
C ASP A 103 10.72 -4.31 0.17
N ALA A 104 9.68 -4.83 -0.52
CA ALA A 104 9.21 -4.31 -1.80
C ALA A 104 8.68 -2.87 -1.67
N ILE A 105 7.81 -2.62 -0.70
CA ILE A 105 7.25 -1.27 -0.45
C ILE A 105 8.36 -0.29 -0.05
N CYS A 106 9.30 -0.70 0.80
CA CYS A 106 10.44 0.15 1.18
C CYS A 106 11.33 0.46 -0.03
N SER A 107 11.62 -0.52 -0.86
CA SER A 107 12.44 -0.32 -2.07
C SER A 107 11.74 0.57 -3.08
N PHE A 108 10.43 0.43 -3.24
CA PHE A 108 9.59 1.28 -4.04
C PHE A 108 9.61 2.73 -3.53
N LYS A 109 9.41 2.95 -2.20
CA LYS A 109 9.34 4.28 -1.58
C LYS A 109 10.66 5.04 -1.52
N TYR A 110 11.75 4.34 -1.18
CA TYR A 110 12.99 4.98 -0.74
C TYR A 110 14.20 4.69 -1.64
N ARG A 111 14.11 3.68 -2.51
CA ARG A 111 15.21 3.32 -3.43
C ARG A 111 14.85 3.56 -4.90
N GLY A 112 13.74 4.26 -5.19
CA GLY A 112 13.31 4.62 -6.54
C GLY A 112 13.05 3.43 -7.47
N LYS A 113 12.75 2.24 -6.94
CA LYS A 113 12.49 1.04 -7.74
C LYS A 113 11.09 1.08 -8.35
N LEU A 114 10.86 2.00 -9.29
CA LEU A 114 9.54 2.26 -9.92
C LEU A 114 8.98 1.04 -10.66
N THR A 115 9.84 0.14 -11.12
CA THR A 115 9.41 -1.11 -11.79
C THR A 115 8.59 -2.01 -10.88
N LEU A 116 8.63 -1.79 -9.54
CA LEU A 116 7.77 -2.48 -8.57
C LEU A 116 6.32 -1.98 -8.56
N ALA A 117 6.02 -0.82 -9.15
CA ALA A 117 4.65 -0.27 -9.17
C ALA A 117 3.64 -1.27 -9.75
N ARG A 118 3.96 -1.87 -10.90
CA ARG A 118 3.08 -2.84 -11.58
C ARG A 118 2.89 -4.14 -10.78
N PRO A 119 3.93 -4.84 -10.31
CA PRO A 119 3.75 -6.02 -9.45
C PRO A 119 2.98 -5.74 -8.17
N LEU A 120 3.23 -4.61 -7.49
CA LEU A 120 2.52 -4.23 -6.27
C LEU A 120 1.04 -3.91 -6.55
N ALA A 121 0.74 -3.20 -7.63
CA ALA A 121 -0.63 -2.97 -8.05
C ALA A 121 -1.34 -4.27 -8.45
N GLN A 122 -0.63 -5.22 -9.07
CA GLN A 122 -1.19 -6.53 -9.43
C GLN A 122 -1.56 -7.34 -8.17
N LEU A 123 -0.77 -7.27 -7.09
CA LEU A 123 -1.17 -7.85 -5.80
C LEU A 123 -2.47 -7.24 -5.30
N MET A 124 -2.60 -5.90 -5.38
CA MET A 124 -3.85 -5.22 -4.98
C MET A 124 -5.04 -5.68 -5.84
N ILE A 125 -4.87 -5.73 -7.15
CA ILE A 125 -5.92 -6.12 -8.10
C ILE A 125 -6.40 -7.56 -7.83
N ASN A 126 -5.47 -8.48 -7.58
CA ASN A 126 -5.79 -9.89 -7.32
C ASN A 126 -6.50 -10.11 -5.98
N ALA A 127 -6.36 -9.17 -5.04
CA ALA A 127 -6.95 -9.23 -3.71
C ALA A 127 -8.08 -8.21 -3.50
N LEU A 128 -8.61 -7.61 -4.58
CA LEU A 128 -9.70 -6.63 -4.46
C LEU A 128 -10.92 -7.25 -3.76
N PRO A 129 -11.53 -6.56 -2.81
CA PRO A 129 -12.73 -7.03 -2.15
C PRO A 129 -13.91 -7.05 -3.13
N GLN A 130 -14.78 -8.05 -2.97
CA GLN A 130 -16.01 -8.10 -3.73
C GLN A 130 -16.94 -6.93 -3.36
N GLY A 131 -17.66 -6.42 -4.34
CA GLY A 131 -18.62 -5.32 -4.13
C GLY A 131 -17.96 -3.95 -3.90
N LEU A 132 -16.65 -3.80 -4.14
CA LEU A 132 -16.01 -2.49 -4.16
C LEU A 132 -16.58 -1.71 -5.34
N ASP A 133 -17.31 -0.63 -5.03
CA ASP A 133 -17.91 0.25 -6.01
C ASP A 133 -17.57 1.71 -5.69
N ALA A 134 -16.98 2.40 -6.65
CA ALA A 134 -16.55 3.78 -6.53
C ALA A 134 -16.71 4.48 -7.88
N ASP A 135 -16.98 5.78 -7.85
CA ASP A 135 -17.14 6.59 -9.07
C ASP A 135 -15.80 7.23 -9.49
N VAL A 136 -14.89 7.44 -8.53
CA VAL A 136 -13.57 8.04 -8.76
C VAL A 136 -12.53 7.46 -7.79
N VAL A 137 -11.32 7.25 -8.30
CA VAL A 137 -10.16 6.83 -7.51
C VAL A 137 -9.31 8.06 -7.19
N ILE A 138 -8.94 8.23 -5.92
CA ILE A 138 -8.11 9.36 -5.46
C ILE A 138 -6.89 8.82 -4.72
N PRO A 139 -5.66 9.06 -5.22
CA PRO A 139 -4.47 8.72 -4.48
C PRO A 139 -4.28 9.65 -3.28
N VAL A 140 -3.84 9.11 -2.15
CA VAL A 140 -3.43 9.92 -1.01
C VAL A 140 -2.24 10.80 -1.43
N PRO A 141 -2.34 12.14 -1.27
CA PRO A 141 -1.29 13.03 -1.74
C PRO A 141 -0.11 13.05 -0.77
N LEU A 142 1.11 13.07 -1.34
CA LEU A 142 2.31 13.35 -0.59
C LEU A 142 2.45 14.84 -0.30
N HIS A 143 3.13 15.16 0.81
CA HIS A 143 3.59 16.51 1.04
C HIS A 143 4.60 16.94 -0.05
N PRO A 144 4.57 18.20 -0.54
CA PRO A 144 5.47 18.67 -1.59
C PRO A 144 6.95 18.39 -1.35
N ALA A 145 7.44 18.51 -0.10
CA ALA A 145 8.82 18.18 0.24
C ALA A 145 9.14 16.69 0.03
N ARG A 146 8.20 15.79 0.39
CA ARG A 146 8.37 14.35 0.15
C ARG A 146 8.26 14.01 -1.34
N LEU A 147 7.39 14.72 -2.07
CA LEU A 147 7.27 14.54 -3.51
C LEU A 147 8.56 14.96 -4.23
N ARG A 148 9.18 16.08 -3.81
CA ARG A 148 10.49 16.51 -4.35
C ARG A 148 11.60 15.51 -4.01
N ALA A 149 11.60 14.98 -2.79
CA ALA A 149 12.63 14.02 -2.36
C ALA A 149 12.49 12.64 -3.02
N ARG A 150 11.28 12.25 -3.40
CA ARG A 150 11.00 10.94 -4.03
C ARG A 150 10.83 11.02 -5.54
N GLU A 151 10.56 12.21 -6.08
CA GLU A 151 10.26 12.49 -7.50
C GLU A 151 8.93 11.89 -7.99
N PHE A 152 8.25 11.07 -7.20
CA PHE A 152 6.97 10.44 -7.53
C PHE A 152 6.07 10.25 -6.30
N ASN A 153 4.78 10.04 -6.56
CA ASN A 153 3.80 9.64 -5.54
C ASN A 153 3.46 8.15 -5.75
N GLN A 154 3.87 7.30 -4.81
CA GLN A 154 3.62 5.85 -4.85
C GLN A 154 2.13 5.52 -4.91
N SER A 155 1.30 6.24 -4.13
CA SER A 155 -0.15 6.02 -4.11
C SER A 155 -0.80 6.37 -5.44
N LEU A 156 -0.26 7.34 -6.19
CA LEU A 156 -0.71 7.67 -7.55
C LEU A 156 -0.38 6.53 -8.52
N LEU A 157 0.83 5.98 -8.49
CA LEU A 157 1.21 4.88 -9.39
C LEU A 157 0.34 3.63 -9.16
N LEU A 158 -0.03 3.34 -7.90
CA LEU A 158 -0.96 2.27 -7.57
C LEU A 158 -2.39 2.61 -8.03
N ALA A 159 -2.85 3.84 -7.77
CA ALA A 159 -4.18 4.31 -8.14
C ALA A 159 -4.40 4.29 -9.66
N ASP A 160 -3.40 4.63 -10.46
CA ASP A 160 -3.47 4.60 -11.93
C ASP A 160 -3.71 3.17 -12.46
N GLN A 161 -3.04 2.17 -11.89
CA GLN A 161 -3.26 0.77 -12.27
C GLN A 161 -4.65 0.29 -11.84
N LEU A 162 -5.07 0.63 -10.61
CA LEU A 162 -6.39 0.30 -10.08
C LEU A 162 -7.50 0.98 -10.88
N GLY A 163 -7.36 2.27 -11.21
CA GLY A 163 -8.34 3.01 -11.98
C GLY A 163 -8.56 2.41 -13.37
N ARG A 164 -7.49 1.98 -14.05
CA ARG A 164 -7.59 1.25 -15.33
C ARG A 164 -8.31 -0.09 -15.17
N HIS A 165 -7.96 -0.88 -14.13
CA HIS A 165 -8.60 -2.17 -13.88
C HIS A 165 -10.08 -2.04 -13.55
N LEU A 166 -10.43 -1.07 -12.71
CA LEU A 166 -11.82 -0.79 -12.30
C LEU A 166 -12.62 -0.01 -13.35
N SER A 167 -11.97 0.45 -14.44
CA SER A 167 -12.58 1.36 -15.43
C SER A 167 -13.14 2.63 -14.78
N ARG A 168 -12.39 3.21 -13.81
CA ARG A 168 -12.76 4.42 -13.09
C ARG A 168 -11.72 5.52 -13.26
N PRO A 169 -12.15 6.80 -13.39
CA PRO A 169 -11.24 7.92 -13.52
C PRO A 169 -10.40 8.09 -12.25
N VAL A 170 -9.12 8.50 -12.43
CA VAL A 170 -8.22 8.83 -11.34
C VAL A 170 -8.12 10.34 -11.20
N SER A 171 -8.48 10.88 -10.03
CA SER A 171 -8.36 12.31 -9.73
C SER A 171 -7.08 12.58 -8.93
N ALA A 172 -5.97 12.75 -9.64
CA ALA A 172 -4.63 12.84 -9.06
C ALA A 172 -4.32 14.18 -8.38
N THR A 173 -5.01 15.27 -8.76
CA THR A 173 -4.63 16.64 -8.39
C THR A 173 -5.68 17.39 -7.58
N ASN A 174 -6.85 16.81 -7.36
CA ASN A 174 -7.95 17.48 -6.69
C ASN A 174 -7.78 17.52 -5.17
N LEU A 175 -7.44 16.39 -4.55
CA LEU A 175 -7.05 16.33 -3.15
C LEU A 175 -5.55 16.66 -3.04
N VAL A 176 -5.20 17.68 -2.29
CA VAL A 176 -3.80 18.13 -2.12
C VAL A 176 -3.44 18.25 -0.66
N ARG A 177 -2.17 18.01 -0.34
CA ARG A 177 -1.61 18.21 0.99
C ARG A 177 -0.88 19.55 1.04
N THR A 178 -1.34 20.46 1.87
CA THR A 178 -0.85 21.85 1.95
C THR A 178 0.02 22.13 3.18
N ALA A 179 -0.22 21.44 4.29
CA ALA A 179 0.50 21.70 5.53
C ALA A 179 1.87 21.00 5.56
N VAL A 180 2.89 21.74 5.99
CA VAL A 180 4.21 21.23 6.36
C VAL A 180 4.06 20.52 7.70
N THR A 181 4.07 19.20 7.68
CA THR A 181 4.14 18.39 8.91
C THR A 181 5.55 17.83 9.01
N ASP A 182 6.24 18.13 10.11
CA ASP A 182 7.61 17.62 10.36
C ASP A 182 7.66 16.10 10.25
N PRO A 183 8.67 15.56 9.55
CA PRO A 183 8.85 14.12 9.41
C PRO A 183 9.50 13.54 10.68
N GLN A 184 8.85 13.66 11.83
CA GLN A 184 9.34 12.98 13.04
C GLN A 184 8.81 11.55 13.05
N THR A 185 9.67 10.61 12.76
CA THR A 185 9.43 9.16 12.76
C THR A 185 9.05 8.61 14.15
N ALA A 186 9.21 9.39 15.21
CA ALA A 186 8.97 9.04 16.62
C ALA A 186 7.68 9.63 17.22
N LEU A 187 6.80 10.27 16.46
CA LEU A 187 5.61 10.88 17.03
C LEU A 187 4.56 9.83 17.47
N SER A 188 4.05 10.00 18.70
CA SER A 188 2.87 9.28 19.17
C SER A 188 1.66 9.50 18.25
N ARG A 189 0.68 8.59 18.31
CA ARG A 189 -0.56 8.69 17.51
C ARG A 189 -1.27 10.04 17.70
N GLN A 190 -1.32 10.56 18.93
CA GLN A 190 -1.96 11.86 19.22
C GLN A 190 -1.21 13.04 18.59
N ALA A 191 0.12 12.99 18.56
CA ALA A 191 0.93 14.00 17.91
C ALA A 191 0.74 13.97 16.38
N ARG A 192 0.62 12.77 15.78
CA ARG A 192 0.28 12.61 14.34
C ARG A 192 -1.11 13.17 14.01
N LEU A 193 -2.10 12.96 14.89
CA LEU A 193 -3.45 13.52 14.76
C LEU A 193 -3.43 15.05 14.76
N ARG A 194 -2.68 15.67 15.67
CA ARG A 194 -2.57 17.14 15.73
C ARG A 194 -1.88 17.72 14.49
N ASN A 195 -0.81 17.07 14.02
CA ASN A 195 -0.04 17.52 12.87
C ASN A 195 -0.77 17.37 11.53
N LEU A 196 -1.79 16.49 11.45
CA LEU A 196 -2.52 16.26 10.21
C LEU A 196 -3.86 16.99 10.13
N ARG A 197 -4.31 17.64 11.23
CA ARG A 197 -5.51 18.47 11.19
C ARG A 197 -5.32 19.59 10.17
N HIS A 198 -6.28 19.69 9.22
CA HIS A 198 -6.26 20.68 8.14
C HIS A 198 -5.05 20.56 7.17
N ALA A 199 -4.37 19.40 7.14
CA ALA A 199 -3.24 19.21 6.24
C ALA A 199 -3.66 19.02 4.76
N PHE A 200 -4.95 18.80 4.51
CA PHE A 200 -5.48 18.50 3.17
C PHE A 200 -6.53 19.52 2.75
N THR A 201 -6.63 19.78 1.46
CA THR A 201 -7.65 20.63 0.85
C THR A 201 -8.09 20.09 -0.50
N ILE A 202 -9.29 20.47 -0.94
CA ILE A 202 -9.86 20.13 -2.25
C ILE A 202 -9.79 21.35 -3.15
N ARG A 203 -9.24 21.19 -4.35
CA ARG A 203 -9.12 22.28 -5.32
C ARG A 203 -10.43 22.56 -6.07
N ARG A 204 -11.15 21.50 -6.44
CA ARG A 204 -12.38 21.56 -7.23
C ARG A 204 -13.47 20.71 -6.56
N PRO A 205 -14.16 21.22 -5.54
CA PRO A 205 -15.17 20.46 -4.80
C PRO A 205 -16.30 19.94 -5.69
N HIS A 206 -16.76 20.73 -6.65
CA HIS A 206 -17.85 20.37 -7.56
C HIS A 206 -17.58 19.08 -8.37
N ASP A 207 -16.31 18.79 -8.69
CA ASP A 207 -15.95 17.57 -9.42
C ASP A 207 -16.23 16.29 -8.59
N LEU A 208 -16.36 16.43 -7.27
CA LEU A 208 -16.49 15.32 -6.33
C LEU A 208 -17.87 15.27 -5.65
N ALA A 209 -18.73 16.26 -5.90
CA ALA A 209 -20.04 16.36 -5.26
C ALA A 209 -20.87 15.08 -5.47
N GLY A 210 -21.34 14.50 -4.36
CA GLY A 210 -22.14 13.27 -4.33
C GLY A 210 -21.43 11.98 -4.75
N LYS A 211 -20.19 12.04 -5.26
CA LYS A 211 -19.47 10.86 -5.78
C LYS A 211 -18.96 9.95 -4.67
N ARG A 212 -19.04 8.65 -4.92
CA ARG A 212 -18.39 7.62 -4.11
C ARG A 212 -16.89 7.58 -4.45
N ILE A 213 -16.06 7.72 -3.45
CA ILE A 213 -14.62 7.91 -3.62
C ILE A 213 -13.87 6.69 -3.08
N LEU A 214 -12.91 6.19 -3.85
CA LEU A 214 -11.91 5.23 -3.41
C LEU A 214 -10.58 5.94 -3.16
N LEU A 215 -10.22 6.15 -1.88
CA LEU A 215 -8.88 6.61 -1.49
C LEU A 215 -7.89 5.44 -1.60
N VAL A 216 -6.76 5.66 -2.26
CA VAL A 216 -5.70 4.65 -2.41
C VAL A 216 -4.42 5.11 -1.72
N ASP A 217 -3.86 4.23 -0.88
CA ASP A 217 -2.55 4.42 -0.25
C ASP A 217 -1.76 3.10 -0.25
N ASP A 218 -0.49 3.16 0.08
CA ASP A 218 0.35 1.97 0.14
C ASP A 218 0.29 1.22 1.47
N VAL A 219 0.34 1.93 2.62
CA VAL A 219 0.37 1.30 3.94
C VAL A 219 -0.56 1.99 4.93
N PHE A 220 -1.48 1.22 5.47
CA PHE A 220 -2.30 1.60 6.60
C PHE A 220 -1.52 1.38 7.90
N THR A 221 -1.13 2.45 8.57
CA THR A 221 -0.50 2.39 9.90
C THR A 221 -1.55 2.62 11.00
N THR A 222 -1.83 3.85 11.31
CA THR A 222 -2.86 4.26 12.28
C THR A 222 -4.19 4.65 11.63
N GLY A 223 -4.22 4.75 10.30
CA GLY A 223 -5.37 5.25 9.55
C GLY A 223 -5.57 6.76 9.59
N THR A 224 -4.74 7.50 10.33
CA THR A 224 -4.90 8.96 10.54
C THR A 224 -4.89 9.73 9.23
N THR A 225 -3.97 9.42 8.31
CA THR A 225 -3.88 10.09 7.00
C THR A 225 -5.15 9.87 6.17
N LEU A 226 -5.60 8.62 6.08
CA LEU A 226 -6.81 8.26 5.34
C LEU A 226 -8.05 8.91 5.94
N ASN A 227 -8.13 8.95 7.28
CA ASN A 227 -9.23 9.59 7.97
C ASN A 227 -9.30 11.10 7.69
N GLU A 228 -8.17 11.82 7.76
CA GLU A 228 -8.15 13.26 7.46
C GLU A 228 -8.43 13.54 5.97
N CYS A 229 -7.99 12.67 5.05
CA CYS A 229 -8.39 12.75 3.64
C CYS A 229 -9.90 12.54 3.48
N ALA A 230 -10.47 11.50 4.09
CA ALA A 230 -11.90 11.22 4.03
C ALA A 230 -12.74 12.36 4.61
N LYS A 231 -12.35 12.88 5.78
CA LYS A 231 -12.98 14.04 6.41
C LYS A 231 -12.98 15.26 5.50
N THR A 232 -11.87 15.54 4.84
CA THR A 232 -11.74 16.67 3.92
C THR A 232 -12.64 16.50 2.70
N LEU A 233 -12.71 15.29 2.14
CA LEU A 233 -13.57 14.96 1.01
C LEU A 233 -15.06 15.08 1.36
N ARG A 234 -15.47 14.54 2.49
CA ARG A 234 -16.86 14.63 2.96
C ARG A 234 -17.30 16.08 3.24
N LYS A 235 -16.42 16.87 3.84
CA LYS A 235 -16.68 18.31 4.03
C LYS A 235 -16.81 19.07 2.71
N ALA A 236 -16.15 18.61 1.67
CA ALA A 236 -16.26 19.18 0.32
C ALA A 236 -17.50 18.68 -0.46
N GLY A 237 -18.38 17.89 0.18
CA GLY A 237 -19.65 17.43 -0.41
C GLY A 237 -19.55 16.11 -1.18
N SER A 238 -18.48 15.35 -1.04
CA SER A 238 -18.44 13.99 -1.62
C SER A 238 -19.50 13.09 -0.98
N GLY A 239 -19.89 12.04 -1.70
CA GLY A 239 -20.65 10.92 -1.16
C GLY A 239 -19.80 10.05 -0.22
N GLN A 240 -20.02 8.75 -0.28
CA GLN A 240 -19.28 7.80 0.55
C GLN A 240 -17.79 7.79 0.19
N VAL A 241 -16.94 7.65 1.20
CA VAL A 241 -15.49 7.54 1.02
C VAL A 241 -15.04 6.19 1.53
N PHE A 242 -14.43 5.41 0.66
CA PHE A 242 -13.78 4.14 0.95
C PHE A 242 -12.27 4.30 0.88
N ALA A 243 -11.54 3.44 1.56
CA ALA A 243 -10.08 3.41 1.50
C ALA A 243 -9.58 2.02 1.11
N LEU A 244 -8.53 1.96 0.31
CA LEU A 244 -7.85 0.73 -0.09
C LEU A 244 -6.35 0.92 0.09
N THR A 245 -5.71 0.03 0.84
CA THR A 245 -4.26 0.03 1.01
C THR A 245 -3.67 -1.33 0.68
N LEU A 246 -2.46 -1.31 0.09
CA LEU A 246 -1.75 -2.52 -0.23
C LEU A 246 -1.41 -3.32 1.03
N ALA A 247 -0.93 -2.65 2.08
CA ALA A 247 -0.52 -3.33 3.30
C ALA A 247 -0.99 -2.61 4.56
N ARG A 248 -0.98 -3.34 5.68
CA ARG A 248 -1.26 -2.84 7.01
C ARG A 248 -0.17 -3.25 7.99
N THR A 249 0.26 -2.32 8.86
CA THR A 249 1.05 -2.70 10.03
C THR A 249 0.19 -3.53 10.98
N VAL A 250 0.67 -4.72 11.28
CA VAL A 250 0.05 -5.66 12.23
C VAL A 250 0.98 -5.85 13.42
N GLU A 251 0.42 -6.03 14.60
CA GLU A 251 1.19 -6.51 15.73
C GLU A 251 1.59 -7.96 15.46
N THR A 252 2.84 -8.31 15.72
CA THR A 252 3.38 -9.65 15.41
C THR A 252 2.59 -10.76 16.10
N ASP A 253 2.07 -10.49 17.27
CA ASP A 253 1.26 -11.44 18.06
C ASP A 253 -0.13 -11.74 17.42
N LEU A 254 -0.56 -10.90 16.45
CA LEU A 254 -1.79 -11.08 15.69
C LEU A 254 -1.60 -11.84 14.38
N VAL A 255 -0.36 -12.16 14.04
CA VAL A 255 -0.04 -12.91 12.82
C VAL A 255 0.16 -14.37 13.21
N PRO A 256 -0.61 -15.32 12.63
CA PRO A 256 -0.40 -16.73 12.89
C PRO A 256 1.05 -17.14 12.63
N ASP A 257 1.63 -17.94 13.53
CA ASP A 257 3.02 -18.43 13.41
C ASP A 257 3.33 -19.03 12.02
N ARG A 258 2.36 -19.67 11.39
CA ARG A 258 2.48 -20.20 10.02
C ARG A 258 2.83 -19.12 9.00
N LEU A 259 2.24 -17.91 9.10
CA LEU A 259 2.56 -16.81 8.20
C LEU A 259 3.93 -16.19 8.51
N LEU A 260 4.36 -16.25 9.78
CA LEU A 260 5.67 -15.75 10.20
C LEU A 260 6.79 -16.71 9.77
N THR A 261 6.58 -18.00 9.91
CA THR A 261 7.59 -19.04 9.57
C THR A 261 7.73 -19.25 8.07
N GLU A 262 6.63 -19.23 7.31
CA GLU A 262 6.66 -19.35 5.85
C GLU A 262 7.30 -18.14 5.17
N GLN A 263 7.18 -16.94 5.76
CA GLN A 263 7.69 -15.70 5.16
C GLN A 263 9.14 -15.40 5.52
N THR A 264 9.65 -15.86 6.65
CA THR A 264 11.00 -15.46 7.10
C THR A 264 12.07 -16.52 6.88
N GLY A 265 11.73 -17.79 6.80
CA GLY A 265 12.70 -18.88 6.75
C GLY A 265 13.77 -18.84 7.86
N ARG A 266 13.64 -17.92 8.81
CA ARG A 266 14.50 -17.70 9.98
C ARG A 266 13.64 -17.36 11.19
N PRO A 267 13.92 -17.94 12.37
CA PRO A 267 13.31 -17.50 13.60
C PRO A 267 13.64 -16.03 13.86
N LEU A 268 12.65 -15.24 14.19
CA LEU A 268 12.83 -13.84 14.60
C LEU A 268 13.63 -13.80 15.91
N THR A 269 14.95 -13.74 15.81
CA THR A 269 15.76 -13.25 16.93
C THR A 269 15.47 -11.77 17.07
N THR A 270 14.98 -11.39 18.22
CA THR A 270 14.76 -10.06 18.78
C THR A 270 15.70 -9.01 18.18
N LEU A 271 15.16 -8.18 17.29
CA LEU A 271 15.76 -6.90 16.96
C LEU A 271 15.16 -5.89 17.95
N GLY A 272 16.01 -5.47 18.88
CA GLY A 272 15.73 -4.40 19.84
C GLY A 272 15.22 -3.14 19.16
N ILE A 273 14.36 -2.48 19.89
CA ILE A 273 13.63 -1.22 19.65
C ILE A 273 14.59 -0.10 19.24
#